data_c00340a6018a14f41e96942567a5f374
#
_entry.id   c00340a6018a14f41e96942567a5f374
#
_cell.length_a   1.000
_cell.length_b   1.000
_cell.length_c   1.000
_cell.angle_alpha   90.00
_cell.angle_beta   90.00
_cell.angle_gamma   90.00
#
_symmetry.space_group_name_H-M   'P 1'
#
loop_
_entity.id
_entity.type
_entity.pdbx_description
1 polymer ?
#
loop_
_entity_poly.entity_id
_entity_poly.type
_entity_poly.pdbx_seq_one_letter_code
_entity_poly.pdbx_strand_id
1 'polypeptide(L)'
;LSGRYVEIKMLPLSFREFLDFHGYLLEEYKAPNGMTKQRAKGKDGEAYELRDLFEAYAQFGGMPALAEAELDQERANMLLDGIYSAVVVRDILERGKRKEQRAVTDALLLRKIILFLADNIGNNTSAASIGRTLVSEGLLDDGRKTKPAVQTISAYIDALLESYIFYE
;
A
#
# COMPACT_ATOMS: atom_id res chain seq x y z
N LEU A 1 -28.71 -6.21 10.04
CA LEU A 1 -28.90 -4.76 9.84
C LEU A 1 -28.66 -4.37 8.38
N SER A 2 -29.22 -5.13 7.41
CA SER A 2 -29.15 -4.78 6.00
C SER A 2 -29.99 -3.52 5.71
N GLY A 3 -29.43 -2.58 4.96
CA GLY A 3 -30.14 -1.42 4.43
C GLY A 3 -30.07 -0.12 5.25
N ARG A 4 -29.20 -0.02 6.28
CA ARG A 4 -29.07 1.19 7.11
C ARG A 4 -27.70 1.88 7.06
N TYR A 5 -26.82 1.49 6.12
CA TYR A 5 -25.53 2.14 5.94
C TYR A 5 -25.25 2.36 4.47
N VAL A 6 -24.46 3.37 4.18
CA VAL A 6 -23.88 3.64 2.87
C VAL A 6 -22.39 3.38 2.99
N GLU A 7 -21.86 2.52 2.13
CA GLU A 7 -20.44 2.26 2.05
C GLU A 7 -19.79 3.33 1.16
N ILE A 8 -18.82 4.05 1.72
CA ILE A 8 -18.00 5.01 0.98
C ILE A 8 -16.58 4.45 0.90
N LYS A 9 -16.17 4.04 -0.29
CA LYS A 9 -14.80 3.57 -0.54
C LYS A 9 -13.88 4.78 -0.73
N MET A 10 -12.90 4.92 0.16
CA MET A 10 -11.87 5.95 0.07
C MET A 10 -10.53 5.29 -0.28
N LEU A 11 -9.90 5.80 -1.33
CA LEU A 11 -8.53 5.42 -1.71
C LEU A 11 -7.54 6.40 -1.07
N PRO A 12 -6.26 6.03 -0.94
CA PRO A 12 -5.20 6.99 -0.68
C PRO A 12 -5.22 8.12 -1.72
N LEU A 13 -4.64 9.26 -1.37
CA LEU A 13 -4.56 10.42 -2.27
C LEU A 13 -3.89 10.00 -3.59
N SER A 14 -4.49 10.38 -4.70
CA SER A 14 -3.82 10.38 -6.00
C SER A 14 -2.67 11.41 -6.02
N PHE A 15 -1.76 11.34 -6.98
CA PHE A 15 -0.67 12.32 -7.09
C PHE A 15 -1.19 13.77 -7.18
N ARG A 16 -2.30 14.00 -7.88
CA ARG A 16 -2.93 15.32 -7.95
C ARG A 16 -3.41 15.79 -6.57
N GLU A 17 -4.14 14.94 -5.86
CA GLU A 17 -4.62 15.24 -4.51
C GLU A 17 -3.47 15.39 -3.51
N PHE A 18 -2.38 14.62 -3.67
CA PHE A 18 -1.15 14.79 -2.89
C PHE A 18 -0.56 16.19 -3.08
N LEU A 19 -0.47 16.69 -4.32
CA LEU A 19 0.00 18.06 -4.59
C LEU A 19 -0.89 19.09 -3.91
N ASP A 20 -2.21 18.98 -4.09
CA ASP A 20 -3.19 19.88 -3.51
C ASP A 20 -3.14 19.84 -1.96
N PHE A 21 -3.01 18.66 -1.37
CA PHE A 21 -2.95 18.45 0.08
C PHE A 21 -1.70 19.09 0.71
N HIS A 22 -0.56 18.97 0.05
CA HIS A 22 0.69 19.63 0.45
C HIS A 22 0.72 21.13 0.10
N GLY A 23 -0.27 21.61 -0.65
CA GLY A 23 -0.42 23.01 -1.03
C GLY A 23 0.47 23.45 -2.17
N TYR A 24 0.82 22.51 -3.05
CA TYR A 24 1.46 22.81 -4.31
C TYR A 24 0.45 23.29 -5.34
N LEU A 25 0.75 24.41 -6.01
CA LEU A 25 -0.05 24.93 -7.10
C LEU A 25 0.63 24.63 -8.43
N LEU A 26 -0.10 23.99 -9.36
CA LEU A 26 0.40 23.73 -10.70
C LEU A 26 0.42 25.00 -11.53
N GLU A 27 1.55 25.30 -12.15
CA GLU A 27 1.72 26.41 -13.08
C GLU A 27 2.41 25.95 -14.37
N GLU A 28 2.05 26.59 -15.49
CA GLU A 28 2.71 26.38 -16.77
C GLU A 28 3.84 27.39 -16.96
N TYR A 29 4.95 26.93 -17.52
CA TYR A 29 6.07 27.82 -17.88
C TYR A 29 6.63 27.43 -19.25
N LYS A 30 7.28 28.40 -19.91
CA LYS A 30 8.02 28.15 -21.15
C LYS A 30 9.45 27.76 -20.83
N ALA A 31 9.82 26.54 -21.19
CA ALA A 31 11.21 26.09 -21.10
C ALA A 31 12.10 26.81 -22.13
N PRO A 32 13.44 26.84 -21.97
CA PRO A 32 14.36 27.50 -22.90
C PRO A 32 14.28 27.00 -24.35
N ASN A 33 13.81 25.76 -24.54
CA ASN A 33 13.55 25.17 -25.86
C ASN A 33 12.21 25.58 -26.49
N GLY A 34 11.46 26.49 -25.85
CA GLY A 34 10.17 26.98 -26.31
C GLY A 34 8.97 26.09 -25.98
N MET A 35 9.19 24.89 -25.41
CA MET A 35 8.11 24.01 -25.01
C MET A 35 7.41 24.52 -23.75
N THR A 36 6.07 24.41 -23.72
CA THR A 36 5.30 24.60 -22.49
C THR A 36 5.46 23.36 -21.60
N LYS A 37 5.90 23.57 -20.37
CA LYS A 37 6.03 22.56 -19.32
C LYS A 37 5.21 22.95 -18.11
N GLN A 38 4.94 22.00 -17.25
CA GLN A 38 4.30 22.19 -15.96
C GLN A 38 5.32 22.02 -14.83
N ARG A 39 5.19 22.83 -13.80
CA ARG A 39 5.90 22.71 -12.53
C ARG A 39 4.94 23.01 -11.38
N ALA A 40 5.34 22.72 -10.17
CA ALA A 40 4.56 23.03 -8.99
C ALA A 40 5.20 24.19 -8.22
N LYS A 41 4.39 25.12 -7.70
CA LYS A 41 4.82 26.17 -6.80
C LYS A 41 4.41 25.80 -5.38
N GLY A 42 5.39 25.75 -4.47
CA GLY A 42 5.17 25.46 -3.06
C GLY A 42 4.63 26.67 -2.28
N LYS A 43 4.18 26.43 -1.04
CA LYS A 43 3.76 27.47 -0.08
C LYS A 43 4.88 28.44 0.28
N ASP A 44 6.12 27.98 0.20
CA ASP A 44 7.35 28.76 0.38
C ASP A 44 7.65 29.72 -0.79
N GLY A 45 6.88 29.62 -1.88
CA GLY A 45 7.05 30.38 -3.10
C GLY A 45 8.06 29.79 -4.08
N GLU A 46 8.73 28.71 -3.71
CA GLU A 46 9.71 28.03 -4.56
C GLU A 46 9.04 27.16 -5.64
N ALA A 47 9.76 26.96 -6.74
CA ALA A 47 9.30 26.16 -7.87
C ALA A 47 9.93 24.76 -7.80
N TYR A 48 9.09 23.73 -7.92
CA TYR A 48 9.45 22.33 -7.85
C TYR A 48 9.15 21.63 -9.17
N GLU A 49 10.07 20.79 -9.61
CA GLU A 49 9.83 19.93 -10.77
C GLU A 49 8.83 18.82 -10.39
N LEU A 50 7.84 18.58 -11.25
CA LEU A 50 6.81 17.57 -11.00
C LEU A 50 7.41 16.16 -10.84
N ARG A 51 8.53 15.91 -11.48
CA ARG A 51 9.23 14.63 -11.36
C ARG A 51 9.69 14.38 -9.93
N ASP A 52 10.32 15.37 -9.30
CA ASP A 52 10.86 15.23 -7.95
C ASP A 52 9.74 15.04 -6.93
N LEU A 53 8.62 15.75 -7.12
CA LEU A 53 7.42 15.57 -6.30
C LEU A 53 6.75 14.21 -6.54
N PHE A 54 6.80 13.68 -7.76
CA PHE A 54 6.29 12.35 -8.04
C PHE A 54 7.18 11.26 -7.42
N GLU A 55 8.49 11.44 -7.41
CA GLU A 55 9.42 10.55 -6.72
C GLU A 55 9.14 10.54 -5.21
N ALA A 56 8.90 11.71 -4.60
CA ALA A 56 8.46 11.80 -3.21
C ALA A 56 7.10 11.12 -2.97
N TYR A 57 6.12 11.33 -3.85
CA TYR A 57 4.83 10.64 -3.79
C TYR A 57 4.97 9.11 -3.87
N ALA A 58 5.83 8.62 -4.78
CA ALA A 58 6.09 7.19 -4.92
C ALA A 58 6.77 6.61 -3.68
N GLN A 59 7.63 7.37 -3.02
CA GLN A 59 8.36 6.95 -1.82
C GLN A 59 7.48 6.97 -0.56
N PHE A 60 6.72 8.03 -0.35
CA PHE A 60 5.92 8.24 0.86
C PHE A 60 4.47 7.75 0.72
N GLY A 61 3.96 7.65 -0.51
CA GLY A 61 2.59 7.24 -0.80
C GLY A 61 1.56 8.35 -0.61
N GLY A 62 0.29 7.97 -0.79
CA GLY A 62 -0.84 8.89 -0.75
C GLY A 62 -1.64 8.90 0.55
N MET A 63 -1.10 8.40 1.67
CA MET A 63 -1.84 8.45 2.94
C MET A 63 -1.76 9.84 3.57
N PRO A 64 -2.91 10.49 3.90
CA PRO A 64 -2.92 11.84 4.45
C PRO A 64 -2.08 12.00 5.73
N ALA A 65 -2.03 10.98 6.58
CA ALA A 65 -1.23 10.99 7.81
C ALA A 65 0.27 11.20 7.54
N LEU A 66 0.77 10.82 6.35
CA LEU A 66 2.18 11.01 5.99
C LEU A 66 2.52 12.47 5.65
N ALA A 67 1.53 13.31 5.38
CA ALA A 67 1.76 14.73 5.22
C ALA A 67 2.25 15.40 6.52
N GLU A 68 1.85 14.87 7.67
CA GLU A 68 2.32 15.33 8.99
C GLU A 68 3.78 14.93 9.25
N ALA A 69 4.30 13.94 8.52
CA ALA A 69 5.70 13.53 8.58
C ALA A 69 6.64 14.51 7.85
N GLU A 70 6.11 15.52 7.18
CA GLU A 70 6.88 16.54 6.43
C GLU A 70 7.89 15.92 5.44
N LEU A 71 7.53 14.77 4.86
CA LEU A 71 8.37 13.95 3.98
C LEU A 71 9.69 13.49 4.63
N ASP A 72 9.74 13.41 5.96
CA ASP A 72 10.83 12.81 6.70
C ASP A 72 10.71 11.29 6.71
N GLN A 73 11.75 10.59 6.26
CA GLN A 73 11.75 9.14 6.08
C GLN A 73 11.57 8.37 7.39
N GLU A 74 12.19 8.84 8.46
CA GLU A 74 12.11 8.14 9.75
C GLU A 74 10.70 8.25 10.34
N ARG A 75 10.12 9.44 10.32
CA ARG A 75 8.74 9.68 10.76
C ARG A 75 7.74 8.92 9.90
N ALA A 76 7.92 8.91 8.57
CA ALA A 76 7.08 8.17 7.65
C ALA A 76 7.11 6.67 7.95
N ASN A 77 8.29 6.10 8.16
CA ASN A 77 8.44 4.68 8.51
C ASN A 77 7.75 4.35 9.84
N MET A 78 7.91 5.19 10.88
CA MET A 78 7.23 4.98 12.16
C MET A 78 5.69 5.00 12.02
N LEU A 79 5.14 5.92 11.23
CA LEU A 79 3.71 6.00 10.97
C LEU A 79 3.21 4.78 10.19
N LEU A 80 3.93 4.38 9.14
CA LEU A 80 3.59 3.20 8.33
C LEU A 80 3.68 1.91 9.15
N ASP A 81 4.69 1.74 10.00
CA ASP A 81 4.80 0.58 10.90
C ASP A 81 3.65 0.54 11.91
N GLY A 82 3.23 1.70 12.42
CA GLY A 82 2.06 1.81 13.29
C GLY A 82 0.76 1.40 12.59
N ILE A 83 0.54 1.88 11.36
CA ILE A 83 -0.61 1.51 10.54
C ILE A 83 -0.58 0.02 10.20
N TYR A 84 0.59 -0.49 9.75
CA TYR A 84 0.77 -1.91 9.44
C TYR A 84 0.43 -2.79 10.65
N SER A 85 0.98 -2.47 11.82
CA SER A 85 0.75 -3.24 13.05
C SER A 85 -0.71 -3.19 13.51
N ALA A 86 -1.37 -2.03 13.40
CA ALA A 86 -2.75 -1.87 13.83
C ALA A 86 -3.74 -2.53 12.84
N VAL A 87 -3.59 -2.29 11.54
CA VAL A 87 -4.53 -2.77 10.52
C VAL A 87 -4.23 -4.20 10.11
N VAL A 88 -2.98 -4.47 9.72
CA VAL A 88 -2.62 -5.77 9.15
C VAL A 88 -2.57 -6.85 10.22
N VAL A 89 -1.81 -6.60 11.29
CA VAL A 89 -1.59 -7.65 12.30
C VAL A 89 -2.83 -7.82 13.17
N ARG A 90 -3.34 -6.74 13.73
CA ARG A 90 -4.45 -6.82 14.68
C ARG A 90 -5.79 -7.08 14.02
N ASP A 91 -6.18 -6.27 13.04
CA ASP A 91 -7.53 -6.36 12.48
C ASP A 91 -7.73 -7.62 11.63
N ILE A 92 -6.77 -7.97 10.77
CA ILE A 92 -6.86 -9.17 9.93
C ILE A 92 -6.84 -10.43 10.79
N LEU A 93 -5.86 -10.55 11.71
CA LEU A 93 -5.72 -11.73 12.56
C LEU A 93 -6.88 -11.87 13.56
N GLU A 94 -7.39 -10.77 14.13
CA GLU A 94 -8.52 -10.81 15.07
C GLU A 94 -9.86 -11.08 14.36
N ARG A 95 -10.08 -10.51 13.16
CA ARG A 95 -11.29 -10.80 12.36
C ARG A 95 -11.34 -12.26 11.94
N GLY A 96 -10.20 -12.83 11.55
CA GLY A 96 -10.07 -14.26 11.24
C GLY A 96 -10.53 -15.15 12.40
N LYS A 97 -10.19 -14.80 13.64
CA LYS A 97 -10.62 -15.53 14.84
C LYS A 97 -12.12 -15.46 15.13
N ARG A 98 -12.78 -14.35 14.78
CA ARG A 98 -14.22 -14.11 15.09
C ARG A 98 -15.20 -14.77 14.11
N LYS A 99 -14.78 -15.02 12.88
CA LYS A 99 -15.70 -15.46 11.80
C LYS A 99 -15.81 -16.99 11.65
N GLU A 100 -15.16 -17.81 12.46
CA GLU A 100 -15.10 -19.29 12.32
C GLU A 100 -14.76 -19.82 10.91
N GLN A 101 -14.51 -18.91 9.97
CA GLN A 101 -14.10 -19.21 8.61
C GLN A 101 -12.58 -19.17 8.56
N ARG A 102 -11.93 -20.10 7.89
CA ARG A 102 -10.50 -20.29 7.62
C ARG A 102 -9.66 -19.09 8.05
N ALA A 103 -9.36 -19.04 9.35
CA ALA A 103 -8.77 -17.87 9.98
C ALA A 103 -7.36 -17.63 9.43
N VAL A 104 -7.08 -16.37 9.08
CA VAL A 104 -5.71 -15.89 8.93
C VAL A 104 -5.08 -15.92 10.32
N THR A 105 -4.27 -16.94 10.60
CA THR A 105 -3.71 -17.19 11.94
C THR A 105 -2.20 -17.04 11.98
N ASP A 106 -1.53 -17.14 10.85
CA ASP A 106 -0.07 -17.08 10.73
C ASP A 106 0.36 -15.69 10.24
N ALA A 107 0.81 -14.85 11.17
CA ALA A 107 1.29 -13.49 10.89
C ALA A 107 2.54 -13.48 10.00
N LEU A 108 3.39 -14.49 10.11
CA LEU A 108 4.61 -14.59 9.31
C LEU A 108 4.27 -14.90 7.85
N LEU A 109 3.36 -15.85 7.62
CA LEU A 109 2.87 -16.16 6.27
C LEU A 109 2.16 -14.95 5.65
N LEU A 110 1.34 -14.23 6.43
CA LEU A 110 0.68 -13.00 5.97
C LEU A 110 1.70 -11.97 5.49
N ARG A 111 2.75 -11.71 6.30
CA ARG A 111 3.82 -10.77 5.94
C ARG A 111 4.53 -11.18 4.64
N LYS A 112 4.82 -12.47 4.45
CA LYS A 112 5.48 -12.98 3.24
C LYS A 112 4.61 -12.83 2.00
N ILE A 113 3.31 -13.06 2.13
CA ILE A 113 2.35 -12.83 1.03
C ILE A 113 2.29 -11.33 0.69
N ILE A 114 2.26 -10.44 1.68
CA ILE A 114 2.27 -8.97 1.46
C ILE A 114 3.53 -8.55 0.70
N LEU A 115 4.71 -8.98 1.13
CA LEU A 115 5.97 -8.66 0.47
C LEU A 115 5.99 -9.17 -0.98
N PHE A 116 5.56 -10.42 -1.20
CA PHE A 116 5.44 -10.97 -2.54
C PHE A 116 4.52 -10.15 -3.44
N LEU A 117 3.34 -9.76 -2.94
CA LEU A 117 2.38 -8.96 -3.70
C LEU A 117 2.93 -7.56 -4.00
N ALA A 118 3.63 -6.94 -3.04
CA ALA A 118 4.27 -5.64 -3.22
C ALA A 118 5.36 -5.67 -4.30
N ASP A 119 6.18 -6.72 -4.32
CA ASP A 119 7.23 -6.92 -5.35
C ASP A 119 6.65 -7.24 -6.75
N ASN A 120 5.38 -7.66 -6.82
CA ASN A 120 4.72 -8.07 -8.05
C ASN A 120 3.54 -7.17 -8.44
N ILE A 121 3.52 -5.93 -7.99
CA ILE A 121 2.47 -4.96 -8.36
C ILE A 121 2.39 -4.82 -9.89
N GLY A 122 1.17 -4.90 -10.42
CA GLY A 122 0.91 -4.83 -11.86
C GLY A 122 1.16 -6.12 -12.65
N ASN A 123 1.65 -7.17 -12.00
CA ASN A 123 1.84 -8.48 -12.62
C ASN A 123 0.67 -9.43 -12.30
N ASN A 124 0.33 -10.27 -13.28
CA ASN A 124 -0.64 -11.33 -13.05
C ASN A 124 -0.09 -12.35 -12.06
N THR A 125 -0.74 -12.49 -10.91
CA THR A 125 -0.39 -13.46 -9.88
C THR A 125 -1.55 -14.40 -9.58
N SER A 126 -1.24 -15.55 -8.96
CA SER A 126 -2.26 -16.48 -8.48
C SER A 126 -1.83 -17.07 -7.13
N ALA A 127 -2.79 -17.48 -6.31
CA ALA A 127 -2.52 -18.15 -5.04
C ALA A 127 -1.61 -19.39 -5.22
N ALA A 128 -1.74 -20.09 -6.36
CA ALA A 128 -0.90 -21.24 -6.69
C ALA A 128 0.54 -20.83 -7.01
N SER A 129 0.77 -19.69 -7.71
CA SER A 129 2.11 -19.17 -8.01
C SER A 129 2.78 -18.67 -6.75
N ILE A 130 2.09 -17.89 -5.93
CA ILE A 130 2.59 -17.42 -4.63
C ILE A 130 3.09 -18.58 -3.79
N GLY A 131 2.26 -19.62 -3.60
CA GLY A 131 2.65 -20.79 -2.82
C GLY A 131 3.87 -21.54 -3.37
N ARG A 132 4.07 -21.57 -4.70
CA ARG A 132 5.28 -22.16 -5.31
C ARG A 132 6.52 -21.31 -5.01
N THR A 133 6.44 -20.02 -5.21
CA THR A 133 7.56 -19.07 -4.99
C THR A 133 7.97 -19.07 -3.52
N LEU A 134 7.05 -19.03 -2.57
CA LEU A 134 7.36 -19.08 -1.14
C LEU A 134 8.17 -20.34 -0.75
N VAL A 135 7.92 -21.47 -1.42
CA VAL A 135 8.70 -22.71 -1.21
C VAL A 135 10.03 -22.68 -1.95
N SER A 136 10.04 -22.30 -3.25
CA SER A 136 11.26 -22.36 -4.07
C SER A 136 12.33 -21.37 -3.62
N GLU A 137 11.95 -20.25 -3.06
CA GLU A 137 12.86 -19.22 -2.54
C GLU A 137 13.21 -19.42 -1.06
N GLY A 138 12.74 -20.54 -0.45
CA GLY A 138 13.05 -20.83 0.95
C GLY A 138 12.48 -19.83 1.94
N LEU A 139 11.44 -19.09 1.55
CA LEU A 139 10.83 -18.03 2.37
C LEU A 139 10.00 -18.57 3.53
N LEU A 140 9.82 -19.88 3.67
CA LEU A 140 9.13 -20.53 4.79
C LEU A 140 10.16 -20.96 5.84
N ASP A 141 10.48 -20.09 6.82
CA ASP A 141 11.61 -20.21 7.75
C ASP A 141 11.52 -21.29 8.83
N ASP A 142 10.43 -22.00 8.96
CA ASP A 142 10.18 -22.92 10.07
C ASP A 142 10.41 -24.40 9.70
N GLY A 143 11.20 -24.66 8.67
CA GLY A 143 11.46 -26.03 8.21
C GLY A 143 10.25 -26.69 7.54
N ARG A 144 9.17 -25.95 7.32
CA ARG A 144 8.02 -26.42 6.55
C ARG A 144 8.42 -26.62 5.10
N LYS A 145 8.70 -27.87 4.74
CA LYS A 145 8.89 -28.26 3.34
C LYS A 145 7.56 -28.34 2.57
N THR A 146 6.44 -28.15 3.25
CA THR A 146 5.11 -28.29 2.66
C THR A 146 4.57 -26.94 2.23
N LYS A 147 4.29 -26.86 0.93
CA LYS A 147 3.62 -25.71 0.32
C LYS A 147 2.29 -25.43 1.03
N PRO A 148 2.01 -24.16 1.41
CA PRO A 148 0.69 -23.78 1.91
C PRO A 148 -0.41 -24.15 0.91
N ALA A 149 -1.55 -24.60 1.40
CA ALA A 149 -2.68 -24.92 0.54
C ALA A 149 -3.12 -23.66 -0.24
N VAL A 150 -3.51 -23.85 -1.51
CA VAL A 150 -3.98 -22.75 -2.37
C VAL A 150 -5.13 -21.99 -1.70
N GLN A 151 -6.05 -22.71 -1.08
CA GLN A 151 -7.19 -22.14 -0.36
C GLN A 151 -6.76 -21.28 0.85
N THR A 152 -5.65 -21.64 1.50
CA THR A 152 -5.08 -20.83 2.59
C THR A 152 -4.57 -19.49 2.04
N ILE A 153 -3.76 -19.55 0.97
CA ILE A 153 -3.23 -18.33 0.35
C ILE A 153 -4.36 -17.44 -0.19
N SER A 154 -5.39 -18.02 -0.84
CA SER A 154 -6.56 -17.26 -1.27
C SER A 154 -7.25 -16.55 -0.11
N ALA A 155 -7.45 -17.24 1.02
CA ALA A 155 -8.06 -16.60 2.20
C ALA A 155 -7.23 -15.43 2.76
N TYR A 156 -5.90 -15.47 2.63
CA TYR A 156 -5.03 -14.37 3.01
C TYR A 156 -5.13 -13.19 2.03
N ILE A 157 -5.21 -13.48 0.72
CA ILE A 157 -5.42 -12.45 -0.30
C ILE A 157 -6.78 -11.79 -0.09
N ASP A 158 -7.84 -12.56 0.10
CA ASP A 158 -9.19 -12.03 0.36
C ASP A 158 -9.20 -11.10 1.58
N ALA A 159 -8.50 -11.48 2.67
CA ALA A 159 -8.39 -10.64 3.86
C ALA A 159 -7.62 -9.33 3.60
N LEU A 160 -6.61 -9.35 2.74
CA LEU A 160 -5.86 -8.16 2.34
C LEU A 160 -6.69 -7.22 1.46
N LEU A 161 -7.51 -7.77 0.55
CA LEU A 161 -8.46 -7.01 -0.27
C LEU A 161 -9.58 -6.40 0.60
N GLU A 162 -10.16 -7.17 1.54
CA GLU A 162 -11.16 -6.69 2.51
C GLU A 162 -10.61 -5.57 3.42
N SER A 163 -9.29 -5.51 3.60
CA SER A 163 -8.62 -4.49 4.43
C SER A 163 -8.11 -3.30 3.63
N TYR A 164 -8.39 -3.27 2.33
CA TYR A 164 -7.95 -2.21 1.40
C TYR A 164 -6.43 -1.97 1.35
N ILE A 165 -5.62 -3.00 1.66
CA ILE A 165 -4.16 -2.94 1.54
C ILE A 165 -3.73 -3.14 0.10
N PHE A 166 -4.43 -4.01 -0.62
CA PHE A 166 -4.28 -4.22 -2.05
C PHE A 166 -5.62 -4.04 -2.77
N TYR A 167 -5.55 -3.74 -4.06
CA TYR A 167 -6.68 -3.62 -4.97
C TYR A 167 -6.43 -4.51 -6.20
N GLU A 168 -7.49 -5.07 -6.76
CA GLU A 168 -7.47 -5.76 -8.06
C GLU A 168 -7.67 -4.78 -9.21
#